data_0d0f7df53ea8c1d191c9f8e4cef80eb7
#
_entry.id   0d0f7df53ea8c1d191c9f8e4cef80eb7
#
_cell.length_a   1.000
_cell.length_b   1.000
_cell.length_c   1.000
_cell.angle_alpha   90.00
_cell.angle_beta   90.00
_cell.angle_gamma   90.00
#
_symmetry.space_group_name_H-M   'P 1'
#
loop_
_entity.id
_entity.type
_entity.pdbx_description
1 polymer ?
#
loop_
_entity_poly.entity_id
_entity_poly.type
_entity_poly.pdbx_seq_one_letter_code
_entity_poly.pdbx_strand_id
1 'polypeptide(L)'
;IDQIASELARIRYRSAGDFSCPVTIRAPCGGGIRGGQTHSQSPEALFTHVSGVQVVMPANPYDAKGLLIAAIEGDNPVLFFEPKRIYNGPFDGNPNKPAIPWSEHPKGEVPEGHYTVPIGSAATVKTGDDVTIITYGTMVFVCEAAAQLLGIDAEIIDIRSMSPLDTATITASVKRTGRCVIAHE
;
A
#
# COMPACT_ATOMS: atom_id res chain seq x y z
N ILE A 1 -6.48 -3.89 18.43
CA ILE A 1 -5.02 -3.68 18.24
C ILE A 1 -4.24 -4.67 19.09
N ASP A 2 -4.54 -4.76 20.37
CA ASP A 2 -3.80 -5.57 21.33
C ASP A 2 -3.73 -7.06 20.94
N GLN A 3 -4.84 -7.68 20.59
CA GLN A 3 -4.90 -9.07 20.14
C GLN A 3 -4.05 -9.34 18.89
N ILE A 4 -3.96 -8.36 17.98
CA ILE A 4 -3.12 -8.49 16.79
C ILE A 4 -1.64 -8.40 17.15
N ALA A 5 -1.28 -7.39 17.96
CA ALA A 5 0.12 -7.11 18.28
C ALA A 5 0.71 -8.08 19.32
N SER A 6 -0.11 -8.47 20.32
CA SER A 6 0.37 -9.29 21.43
C SER A 6 0.20 -10.79 21.23
N GLU A 7 -0.83 -11.21 20.51
CA GLU A 7 -1.12 -12.63 20.32
C GLU A 7 -0.90 -13.09 18.86
N LEU A 8 -1.66 -12.58 17.91
CA LEU A 8 -1.61 -13.02 16.52
C LEU A 8 -0.19 -12.96 15.94
N ALA A 9 0.48 -11.83 16.12
CA ALA A 9 1.83 -11.61 15.61
C ALA A 9 2.88 -12.59 16.16
N ARG A 10 2.63 -13.18 17.33
CA ARG A 10 3.63 -13.98 18.06
C ARG A 10 3.39 -15.48 18.02
N ILE A 11 2.26 -15.94 17.48
CA ILE A 11 1.87 -17.36 17.49
C ILE A 11 2.99 -18.23 16.91
N ARG A 12 3.46 -17.90 15.70
CA ARG A 12 4.49 -18.70 15.03
C ARG A 12 5.84 -18.69 15.77
N TYR A 13 6.24 -17.53 16.29
CA TYR A 13 7.48 -17.41 17.05
C TYR A 13 7.42 -18.16 18.38
N ARG A 14 6.32 -18.00 19.14
CA ARG A 14 6.16 -18.64 20.47
C ARG A 14 6.02 -20.15 20.36
N SER A 15 5.51 -20.65 19.26
CA SER A 15 5.42 -22.10 18.99
C SER A 15 6.68 -22.68 18.36
N ALA A 16 7.76 -21.89 18.22
CA ALA A 16 8.96 -22.30 17.52
C ALA A 16 8.70 -22.80 16.08
N GLY A 17 7.62 -22.32 15.44
CA GLY A 17 7.22 -22.69 14.09
C GLY A 17 6.24 -23.85 14.00
N ASP A 18 5.85 -24.46 15.11
CA ASP A 18 4.90 -25.60 15.11
C ASP A 18 3.50 -25.18 14.63
N PHE A 19 3.14 -23.91 14.85
CA PHE A 19 1.88 -23.36 14.39
C PHE A 19 2.11 -22.23 13.39
N SER A 20 1.43 -22.30 12.25
CA SER A 20 1.22 -21.19 11.34
C SER A 20 0.02 -20.35 11.79
N CYS A 21 -0.11 -19.14 11.23
CA CYS A 21 -1.25 -18.26 11.50
C CYS A 21 -1.76 -17.62 10.21
N PRO A 22 -2.46 -18.38 9.34
CA PRO A 22 -2.93 -17.93 8.03
C PRO A 22 -4.19 -17.06 8.19
N VAL A 23 -4.02 -15.86 8.71
CA VAL A 23 -5.12 -14.91 8.94
C VAL A 23 -4.90 -13.66 8.12
N THR A 24 -5.84 -13.33 7.25
CA THR A 24 -5.88 -12.08 6.51
C THR A 24 -6.94 -11.16 7.10
N ILE A 25 -6.51 -10.05 7.69
CA ILE A 25 -7.38 -9.02 8.25
C ILE A 25 -7.47 -7.87 7.25
N ARG A 26 -8.64 -7.67 6.65
CA ARG A 26 -8.92 -6.54 5.77
C ARG A 26 -9.45 -5.37 6.59
N ALA A 27 -8.88 -4.19 6.39
CA ALA A 27 -9.28 -3.00 7.11
C ALA A 27 -9.30 -1.78 6.18
N PRO A 28 -10.47 -1.12 6.01
CA PRO A 28 -10.53 0.16 5.32
C PRO A 28 -9.78 1.22 6.13
N CYS A 29 -8.97 2.03 5.44
CA CYS A 29 -8.13 3.05 6.08
C CYS A 29 -8.15 4.37 5.30
N GLY A 30 -7.48 5.39 5.83
CA GLY A 30 -7.26 6.67 5.18
C GLY A 30 -8.41 7.66 5.30
N GLY A 31 -8.08 8.91 5.01
CA GLY A 31 -8.99 10.05 5.03
C GLY A 31 -9.84 10.18 3.76
N GLY A 32 -10.42 11.37 3.59
CA GLY A 32 -11.13 11.75 2.37
C GLY A 32 -12.62 11.46 2.34
N ILE A 33 -13.15 10.64 3.26
CA ILE A 33 -14.59 10.31 3.33
C ILE A 33 -15.36 11.14 4.34
N ARG A 34 -14.70 12.10 5.01
CA ARG A 34 -15.28 12.95 6.05
C ARG A 34 -15.87 12.18 7.26
N GLY A 35 -15.31 11.01 7.56
CA GLY A 35 -15.70 10.17 8.69
C GLY A 35 -15.14 10.62 10.05
N GLY A 36 -14.48 11.77 10.10
CA GLY A 36 -13.85 12.30 11.30
C GLY A 36 -12.79 11.36 11.87
N GLN A 37 -12.51 11.50 13.13
CA GLN A 37 -11.46 10.73 13.82
C GLN A 37 -11.75 9.24 13.95
N THR A 38 -13.01 8.83 13.82
CA THR A 38 -13.41 7.43 14.02
C THR A 38 -13.31 6.60 12.74
N HIS A 39 -13.36 7.24 11.56
CA HIS A 39 -13.40 6.53 10.26
C HIS A 39 -12.38 7.04 9.24
N SER A 40 -11.39 7.83 9.66
CA SER A 40 -10.39 8.42 8.76
C SER A 40 -8.96 8.19 9.25
N GLN A 41 -8.73 7.08 9.93
CA GLN A 41 -7.41 6.74 10.46
C GLN A 41 -6.57 6.00 9.42
N SER A 42 -5.24 6.20 9.51
CA SER A 42 -4.21 5.50 8.74
C SER A 42 -3.30 4.76 9.73
N PRO A 43 -3.72 3.53 10.17
CA PRO A 43 -3.07 2.83 11.27
C PRO A 43 -1.88 1.94 10.85
N GLU A 44 -1.48 1.94 9.59
CA GLU A 44 -0.42 1.07 9.06
C GLU A 44 0.89 1.22 9.82
N ALA A 45 1.27 2.44 10.22
CA ALA A 45 2.50 2.69 10.96
C ALA A 45 2.55 1.96 12.32
N LEU A 46 1.41 1.78 12.98
CA LEU A 46 1.33 1.02 14.23
C LEU A 46 1.69 -0.45 14.00
N PHE A 47 1.21 -1.02 12.90
CA PHE A 47 1.37 -2.45 12.62
C PHE A 47 2.67 -2.78 11.91
N THR A 48 3.26 -1.85 11.16
CA THR A 48 4.62 -2.04 10.62
C THR A 48 5.68 -2.08 11.72
N HIS A 49 5.37 -1.55 12.90
CA HIS A 49 6.23 -1.64 14.08
C HIS A 49 6.11 -3.00 14.80
N VAL A 50 5.11 -3.80 14.49
CA VAL A 50 4.87 -5.10 15.13
C VAL A 50 5.52 -6.21 14.32
N SER A 51 6.56 -6.83 14.87
CA SER A 51 7.19 -8.01 14.26
C SER A 51 6.23 -9.20 14.25
N GLY A 52 6.18 -9.93 13.11
CA GLY A 52 5.36 -11.13 12.96
C GLY A 52 4.04 -10.92 12.21
N VAL A 53 3.72 -9.69 11.81
CA VAL A 53 2.61 -9.39 10.89
C VAL A 53 3.17 -8.81 9.60
N GLN A 54 2.56 -9.20 8.49
CA GLN A 54 2.78 -8.54 7.20
C GLN A 54 1.75 -7.42 7.03
N VAL A 55 2.19 -6.32 6.42
CA VAL A 55 1.33 -5.14 6.21
C VAL A 55 1.38 -4.74 4.74
N VAL A 56 0.24 -4.78 4.08
CA VAL A 56 0.11 -4.47 2.66
C VAL A 56 -1.00 -3.45 2.40
N MET A 57 -0.83 -2.64 1.37
CA MET A 57 -1.80 -1.64 0.94
C MET A 57 -1.72 -1.48 -0.59
N PRO A 58 -2.65 -2.05 -1.36
CA PRO A 58 -2.66 -1.87 -2.81
C PRO A 58 -3.09 -0.47 -3.19
N ALA A 59 -2.60 0.00 -4.35
CA ALA A 59 -3.02 1.26 -4.96
C ALA A 59 -3.95 1.07 -6.17
N ASN A 60 -3.96 -0.10 -6.79
CA ASN A 60 -4.71 -0.37 -8.02
C ASN A 60 -5.42 -1.73 -7.98
N PRO A 61 -6.39 -2.00 -8.88
CA PRO A 61 -7.16 -3.25 -8.87
C PRO A 61 -6.34 -4.51 -9.14
N TYR A 62 -5.31 -4.44 -9.97
CA TYR A 62 -4.41 -5.57 -10.25
C TYR A 62 -3.69 -6.01 -8.97
N ASP A 63 -3.06 -5.07 -8.28
CA ASP A 63 -2.35 -5.34 -7.03
C ASP A 63 -3.33 -5.75 -5.91
N ALA A 64 -4.51 -5.14 -5.86
CA ALA A 64 -5.52 -5.49 -4.87
C ALA A 64 -5.90 -6.96 -4.94
N LYS A 65 -6.18 -7.48 -6.15
CA LYS A 65 -6.49 -8.91 -6.34
C LYS A 65 -5.27 -9.80 -6.06
N GLY A 66 -4.12 -9.48 -6.67
CA GLY A 66 -2.94 -10.33 -6.57
C GLY A 66 -2.35 -10.41 -5.16
N LEU A 67 -2.30 -9.29 -4.43
CA LEU A 67 -1.86 -9.24 -3.04
C LEU A 67 -2.86 -9.93 -2.09
N LEU A 68 -4.17 -9.77 -2.34
CA LEU A 68 -5.17 -10.41 -1.50
C LEU A 68 -5.14 -11.93 -1.64
N ILE A 69 -4.97 -12.45 -2.85
CA ILE A 69 -4.80 -13.89 -3.07
C ILE A 69 -3.52 -14.38 -2.38
N ALA A 70 -2.39 -13.66 -2.55
CA ALA A 70 -1.14 -14.00 -1.87
C ALA A 70 -1.27 -13.99 -0.34
N ALA A 71 -2.04 -13.04 0.21
CA ALA A 71 -2.28 -12.95 1.65
C ALA A 71 -3.11 -14.13 2.17
N ILE A 72 -4.13 -14.57 1.41
CA ILE A 72 -4.99 -15.69 1.79
C ILE A 72 -4.26 -17.04 1.68
N GLU A 73 -3.38 -17.18 0.70
CA GLU A 73 -2.60 -18.41 0.48
C GLU A 73 -1.37 -18.52 1.39
N GLY A 74 -0.98 -17.42 2.02
CA GLY A 74 0.20 -17.38 2.88
C GLY A 74 -0.05 -17.94 4.29
N ASP A 75 1.01 -18.39 4.94
CA ASP A 75 0.98 -18.97 6.29
C ASP A 75 1.15 -17.94 7.42
N ASN A 76 1.37 -16.68 7.08
CA ASN A 76 1.61 -15.61 8.03
C ASN A 76 0.40 -14.68 8.17
N PRO A 77 0.20 -14.04 9.33
CA PRO A 77 -0.86 -13.06 9.47
C PRO A 77 -0.57 -11.81 8.62
N VAL A 78 -1.58 -11.38 7.88
CA VAL A 78 -1.50 -10.21 7.00
C VAL A 78 -2.56 -9.18 7.40
N LEU A 79 -2.13 -7.94 7.58
CA LEU A 79 -3.00 -6.78 7.62
C LEU A 79 -3.07 -6.18 6.21
N PHE A 80 -4.24 -6.30 5.62
CA PHE A 80 -4.53 -5.83 4.29
C PHE A 80 -5.32 -4.52 4.39
N PHE A 81 -4.62 -3.40 4.27
CA PHE A 81 -5.21 -2.07 4.34
C PHE A 81 -5.77 -1.65 3.00
N GLU A 82 -6.97 -1.09 3.02
CA GLU A 82 -7.73 -0.70 1.84
C GLU A 82 -8.01 0.80 1.90
N PRO A 83 -7.28 1.63 1.12
CA PRO A 83 -7.50 3.07 1.14
C PRO A 83 -8.90 3.42 0.65
N LYS A 84 -9.73 3.96 1.52
CA LYS A 84 -11.13 4.32 1.18
C LYS A 84 -11.23 5.31 0.03
N ARG A 85 -10.23 6.18 -0.09
CA ARG A 85 -10.21 7.21 -1.12
C ARG A 85 -10.15 6.66 -2.54
N ILE A 86 -9.67 5.44 -2.74
CA ILE A 86 -9.59 4.82 -4.06
C ILE A 86 -10.68 3.78 -4.32
N TYR A 87 -11.63 3.58 -3.41
CA TYR A 87 -12.78 2.68 -3.65
C TYR A 87 -13.77 3.25 -4.64
N ASN A 88 -14.15 4.50 -4.46
CA ASN A 88 -15.23 5.15 -5.19
C ASN A 88 -14.82 6.61 -5.48
N GLY A 89 -14.00 6.88 -6.46
CA GLY A 89 -13.70 8.27 -6.84
C GLY A 89 -14.90 8.98 -7.51
N PRO A 90 -14.94 10.31 -7.57
CA PRO A 90 -14.04 11.30 -7.00
C PRO A 90 -14.30 11.58 -5.51
N PHE A 91 -13.26 11.75 -4.74
CA PHE A 91 -13.32 11.71 -3.28
C PHE A 91 -13.32 13.02 -2.53
N ASP A 92 -13.44 14.14 -3.15
CA ASP A 92 -13.65 15.37 -2.40
C ASP A 92 -15.08 15.47 -1.80
N GLY A 93 -15.88 14.43 -2.03
CA GLY A 93 -17.24 14.29 -1.47
C GLY A 93 -18.24 15.29 -1.99
N ASN A 94 -17.91 16.03 -3.03
CA ASN A 94 -18.83 16.95 -3.69
C ASN A 94 -19.04 16.50 -5.14
N PRO A 95 -20.24 15.97 -5.49
CA PRO A 95 -20.51 15.48 -6.84
C PRO A 95 -20.49 16.57 -7.90
N ASN A 96 -20.54 17.84 -7.50
CA ASN A 96 -20.53 18.99 -8.42
C ASN A 96 -19.14 19.60 -8.63
N LYS A 97 -18.11 19.10 -7.92
CA LYS A 97 -16.73 19.53 -8.17
C LYS A 97 -16.10 18.66 -9.25
N PRO A 98 -15.38 19.28 -10.21
CA PRO A 98 -14.59 18.48 -11.14
C PRO A 98 -13.57 17.62 -10.37
N ALA A 99 -13.45 16.36 -10.76
CA ALA A 99 -12.43 15.48 -10.24
C ALA A 99 -11.05 16.04 -10.56
N ILE A 100 -10.18 16.11 -9.56
CA ILE A 100 -8.76 16.34 -9.79
C ILE A 100 -8.12 15.01 -10.20
N PRO A 101 -7.05 15.00 -11.03
CA PRO A 101 -6.51 13.77 -11.62
C PRO A 101 -6.22 12.65 -10.60
N TRP A 102 -5.66 13.00 -9.46
CA TRP A 102 -5.35 12.04 -8.40
C TRP A 102 -6.57 11.60 -7.55
N SER A 103 -7.74 12.18 -7.77
CA SER A 103 -8.99 11.78 -7.11
C SER A 103 -9.85 10.83 -7.94
N GLU A 104 -9.45 10.55 -9.16
CA GLU A 104 -10.14 9.59 -9.99
C GLU A 104 -9.98 8.18 -9.44
N HIS A 105 -11.01 7.36 -9.66
CA HIS A 105 -10.95 5.95 -9.29
C HIS A 105 -9.86 5.25 -10.11
N PRO A 106 -8.92 4.52 -9.47
CA PRO A 106 -7.92 3.75 -10.19
C PRO A 106 -8.59 2.75 -11.13
N LYS A 107 -8.16 2.78 -12.36
CA LYS A 107 -8.61 1.85 -13.40
C LYS A 107 -7.45 0.96 -13.77
N GLY A 108 -7.74 -0.26 -14.18
CA GLY A 108 -6.76 -1.20 -14.65
C GLY A 108 -7.40 -2.51 -15.04
N GLU A 109 -6.78 -3.22 -15.95
CA GLU A 109 -7.17 -4.57 -16.29
C GLU A 109 -6.79 -5.51 -15.15
N VAL A 110 -7.76 -6.30 -14.74
CA VAL A 110 -7.54 -7.39 -13.77
C VAL A 110 -7.67 -8.69 -14.55
N PRO A 111 -6.56 -9.44 -14.73
CA PRO A 111 -6.60 -10.70 -15.45
C PRO A 111 -7.64 -11.66 -14.86
N GLU A 112 -8.31 -12.40 -15.72
CA GLU A 112 -9.14 -13.53 -15.29
C GLU A 112 -8.28 -14.64 -14.70
N GLY A 113 -8.88 -15.47 -13.86
CA GLY A 113 -8.19 -16.58 -13.22
C GLY A 113 -7.30 -16.18 -12.05
N HIS A 114 -6.49 -17.12 -11.63
CA HIS A 114 -5.62 -17.01 -10.46
C HIS A 114 -4.29 -16.36 -10.83
N TYR A 115 -3.86 -15.42 -10.03
CA TYR A 115 -2.48 -14.91 -9.98
C TYR A 115 -2.21 -14.27 -8.62
N THR A 116 -0.95 -14.19 -8.25
CA THR A 116 -0.51 -13.53 -7.02
C THR A 116 0.46 -12.40 -7.34
N VAL A 117 0.49 -11.40 -6.47
CA VAL A 117 1.54 -10.40 -6.39
C VAL A 117 2.35 -10.70 -5.12
N PRO A 118 3.67 -10.88 -5.21
CA PRO A 118 4.47 -11.24 -4.05
C PRO A 118 4.43 -10.15 -2.97
N ILE A 119 4.09 -10.53 -1.73
CA ILE A 119 4.21 -9.65 -0.58
C ILE A 119 5.68 -9.35 -0.32
N GLY A 120 6.03 -8.09 -0.13
CA GLY A 120 7.42 -7.66 0.03
C GLY A 120 8.12 -7.25 -1.27
N SER A 121 7.36 -7.18 -2.39
CA SER A 121 7.86 -6.71 -3.67
C SER A 121 7.23 -5.37 -4.05
N ALA A 122 8.03 -4.34 -4.25
CA ALA A 122 7.59 -3.04 -4.72
C ALA A 122 7.32 -3.03 -6.25
N ALA A 123 6.61 -2.03 -6.72
CA ALA A 123 6.42 -1.77 -8.15
C ALA A 123 6.98 -0.41 -8.54
N THR A 124 7.73 -0.34 -9.64
CA THR A 124 8.02 0.93 -10.28
C THR A 124 6.84 1.31 -11.17
N VAL A 125 6.03 2.26 -10.71
CA VAL A 125 4.84 2.72 -11.44
C VAL A 125 5.18 3.76 -12.50
N LYS A 126 6.27 4.48 -12.32
CA LYS A 126 6.82 5.43 -13.28
C LYS A 126 8.34 5.37 -13.21
N THR A 127 9.00 5.29 -14.36
CA THR A 127 10.45 5.43 -14.46
C THR A 127 10.83 6.91 -14.57
N GLY A 128 12.01 7.28 -14.09
CA GLY A 128 12.57 8.64 -14.18
C GLY A 128 13.94 8.73 -13.54
N ASP A 129 14.69 9.79 -13.86
CA ASP A 129 16.10 9.91 -13.50
C ASP A 129 16.43 11.05 -12.53
N ASP A 130 15.51 11.99 -12.29
CA ASP A 130 15.77 13.17 -11.46
C ASP A 130 15.70 12.87 -9.96
N VAL A 131 14.72 12.09 -9.53
CA VAL A 131 14.42 11.81 -8.12
C VAL A 131 13.63 10.52 -7.97
N THR A 132 13.90 9.76 -6.92
CA THR A 132 13.06 8.65 -6.51
C THR A 132 11.98 9.15 -5.54
N ILE A 133 10.72 8.87 -5.85
CA ILE A 133 9.59 9.09 -4.94
C ILE A 133 9.12 7.73 -4.44
N ILE A 134 9.17 7.54 -3.13
CA ILE A 134 8.72 6.31 -2.47
C ILE A 134 7.36 6.59 -1.84
N THR A 135 6.37 5.78 -2.19
CA THR A 135 5.00 6.03 -1.75
C THR A 135 4.17 4.74 -1.73
N TYR A 136 2.90 4.82 -1.32
CA TYR A 136 1.95 3.71 -1.35
C TYR A 136 0.50 4.20 -1.33
N GLY A 137 -0.42 3.32 -1.66
CA GLY A 137 -1.86 3.56 -1.58
C GLY A 137 -2.30 4.78 -2.41
N THR A 138 -3.13 5.63 -1.83
CA THR A 138 -3.67 6.84 -2.49
C THR A 138 -2.57 7.79 -2.97
N MET A 139 -1.46 7.85 -2.25
CA MET A 139 -0.39 8.80 -2.55
C MET A 139 0.37 8.49 -3.83
N VAL A 140 0.26 7.28 -4.38
CA VAL A 140 0.80 6.94 -5.71
C VAL A 140 0.26 7.91 -6.76
N PHE A 141 -1.05 8.10 -6.81
CA PHE A 141 -1.70 8.99 -7.79
C PHE A 141 -1.40 10.46 -7.54
N VAL A 142 -1.27 10.85 -6.28
CA VAL A 142 -0.87 12.23 -5.91
C VAL A 142 0.54 12.53 -6.40
N CYS A 143 1.46 11.60 -6.21
CA CYS A 143 2.86 11.74 -6.64
C CYS A 143 2.99 11.75 -8.17
N GLU A 144 2.24 10.91 -8.88
CA GLU A 144 2.21 10.92 -10.35
C GLU A 144 1.71 12.27 -10.89
N ALA A 145 0.58 12.75 -10.35
CA ALA A 145 0.02 14.04 -10.74
C ALA A 145 0.95 15.22 -10.41
N ALA A 146 1.59 15.19 -9.25
CA ALA A 146 2.54 16.23 -8.85
C ALA A 146 3.79 16.25 -9.75
N ALA A 147 4.36 15.09 -10.04
CA ALA A 147 5.51 14.97 -10.94
C ALA A 147 5.18 15.48 -12.36
N GLN A 148 4.00 15.13 -12.86
CA GLN A 148 3.51 15.60 -14.16
C GLN A 148 3.30 17.12 -14.16
N LEU A 149 2.65 17.67 -13.14
CA LEU A 149 2.36 19.11 -13.03
C LEU A 149 3.64 19.96 -12.96
N LEU A 150 4.65 19.44 -12.29
CA LEU A 150 5.93 20.14 -12.07
C LEU A 150 6.95 19.85 -13.20
N GLY A 151 6.65 18.94 -14.12
CA GLY A 151 7.57 18.53 -15.18
C GLY A 151 8.84 17.83 -14.65
N ILE A 152 8.74 17.13 -13.52
CA ILE A 152 9.86 16.41 -12.91
C ILE A 152 9.91 14.99 -13.47
N ASP A 153 11.10 14.57 -13.90
CA ASP A 153 11.35 13.20 -14.35
C ASP A 153 11.61 12.29 -13.13
N ALA A 154 10.53 12.04 -12.39
CA ALA A 154 10.57 11.22 -11.18
C ALA A 154 10.40 9.74 -11.46
N GLU A 155 11.22 8.91 -10.82
CA GLU A 155 10.91 7.50 -10.63
C GLU A 155 9.99 7.34 -9.43
N ILE A 156 8.80 6.75 -9.63
CA ILE A 156 7.81 6.56 -8.58
C ILE A 156 7.72 5.08 -8.25
N ILE A 157 7.97 4.77 -6.97
CA ILE A 157 7.92 3.41 -6.43
C ILE A 157 6.73 3.30 -5.49
N ASP A 158 5.77 2.44 -5.87
CA ASP A 158 4.73 1.95 -4.99
C ASP A 158 5.28 0.78 -4.18
N ILE A 159 5.48 0.96 -2.87
CA ILE A 159 6.02 -0.10 -2.03
C ILE A 159 5.06 -1.25 -1.80
N ARG A 160 3.75 -1.06 -1.97
CA ARG A 160 2.69 -2.07 -1.83
C ARG A 160 2.69 -2.85 -0.50
N SER A 161 3.89 -3.17 -0.01
CA SER A 161 4.14 -3.89 1.26
C SER A 161 5.02 -3.04 2.14
N MET A 162 4.50 -2.58 3.26
CA MET A 162 5.25 -1.82 4.26
C MET A 162 6.02 -2.75 5.21
N SER A 163 5.54 -3.99 5.36
CA SER A 163 6.21 -5.07 6.10
C SER A 163 5.90 -6.42 5.44
N PRO A 164 6.88 -7.14 4.89
CA PRO A 164 8.29 -6.73 4.70
C PRO A 164 8.44 -5.63 3.64
N LEU A 165 9.48 -4.80 3.79
CA LEU A 165 9.79 -3.72 2.86
C LEU A 165 10.79 -4.20 1.79
N ASP A 166 10.54 -3.86 0.52
CA ASP A 166 11.46 -4.12 -0.58
C ASP A 166 12.62 -3.11 -0.60
N THR A 167 13.56 -3.31 0.31
CA THR A 167 14.73 -2.44 0.43
C THR A 167 15.66 -2.52 -0.78
N ALA A 168 15.64 -3.62 -1.52
CA ALA A 168 16.50 -3.81 -2.68
C ALA A 168 16.06 -2.88 -3.83
N THR A 169 14.78 -2.89 -4.19
CA THR A 169 14.23 -2.01 -5.23
C THR A 169 14.39 -0.54 -4.85
N ILE A 170 14.05 -0.18 -3.61
CA ILE A 170 14.20 1.19 -3.10
C ILE A 170 15.65 1.66 -3.20
N THR A 171 16.58 0.85 -2.69
CA THR A 171 18.00 1.21 -2.67
C THR A 171 18.58 1.34 -4.08
N ALA A 172 18.20 0.47 -4.99
CA ALA A 172 18.65 0.51 -6.38
C ALA A 172 18.21 1.82 -7.07
N SER A 173 16.95 2.20 -6.89
CA SER A 173 16.40 3.44 -7.44
C SER A 173 17.09 4.69 -6.85
N VAL A 174 17.19 4.78 -5.53
CA VAL A 174 17.82 5.94 -4.86
C VAL A 174 19.30 6.08 -5.23
N LYS A 175 20.02 4.97 -5.40
CA LYS A 175 21.42 5.00 -5.88
C LYS A 175 21.53 5.56 -7.30
N ARG A 176 20.55 5.30 -8.15
CA ARG A 176 20.53 5.76 -9.54
C ARG A 176 20.20 7.24 -9.64
N THR A 177 19.14 7.68 -8.97
CA THR A 177 18.67 9.07 -9.01
C THR A 177 19.45 10.03 -8.10
N GLY A 178 20.11 9.52 -7.06
CA GLY A 178 20.85 10.31 -6.09
C GLY A 178 20.01 11.18 -5.15
N ARG A 179 18.68 11.14 -5.28
CA ARG A 179 17.72 11.93 -4.50
C ARG A 179 16.51 11.09 -4.13
N CYS A 180 15.95 11.33 -2.95
CA CYS A 180 14.80 10.59 -2.47
C CYS A 180 13.78 11.50 -1.79
N VAL A 181 12.53 11.29 -2.11
CA VAL A 181 11.36 11.84 -1.40
C VAL A 181 10.50 10.69 -0.93
N ILE A 182 10.10 10.71 0.34
CA ILE A 182 9.13 9.76 0.89
C ILE A 182 7.83 10.53 1.11
N ALA A 183 6.76 10.07 0.47
CA ALA A 183 5.45 10.70 0.53
C ALA A 183 4.39 9.69 0.98
N HIS A 184 3.71 9.99 2.07
CA HIS A 184 2.60 9.18 2.57
C HIS A 184 1.55 10.05 3.26
N GLU A 185 0.36 9.49 3.49
CA GLU A 185 -0.77 10.13 4.17
C GLU A 185 -0.63 10.04 5.70
#